data_f55b4b4b762903d96674b592e53bf632
#
_entry.id   f55b4b4b762903d96674b592e53bf632
#
_cell.length_a   1.000
_cell.length_b   1.000
_cell.length_c   1.000
_cell.angle_alpha   90.00
_cell.angle_beta   90.00
_cell.angle_gamma   90.00
#
_symmetry.space_group_name_H-M   'P 1'
#
loop_
_entity.id
_entity.type
_entity.pdbx_description
1 polymer ?
#
loop_
_entity_poly.entity_id
_entity_poly.type
_entity_poly.pdbx_seq_one_letter_code
_entity_poly.pdbx_strand_id
1 'polypeptide(L)'
;MLLCSAFTFSLSMWAGDGLTMVVGTYTDTGSTGLYSFMFNQQTGETMLLDSLFMTNPSYLTFAHRPHLLYVVSETNDSHAAVCTVSLNETTGRMRLLNRQLTGGEDPCFVETNGRMVLTANYSGGTMSVFPVLRNGLIGVRRYRFAGHANAHAAAPQNTAHVHAARFAPNGCVYATDFSADQLLCFKPISSASLKPLGVAGRLPQGEAPRHIAFAPNGRHVYVMSELGGAVTVFKWKGYHLERLQTIASDSVGGRGGADLHLSPDGRYLYASNRLKADGISIFKVDAGTGKLRKVGYQSTELHPRNFALTPNGRYLLCACRDGNCIQVFARDAETGLLAIKQTIRLRKPVCIRFKARN
;
A
#
# COMPACT_ATOMS: atom_id res chain seq x y z
N MET A 1 44.85 -2.33 -16.70
CA MET A 1 44.65 -1.39 -15.60
C MET A 1 43.81 -0.22 -16.08
N LEU A 2 42.48 -0.42 -16.27
CA LEU A 2 41.54 0.62 -16.74
C LEU A 2 40.08 0.09 -16.64
N LEU A 3 39.60 -0.19 -15.43
CA LEU A 3 38.19 -0.61 -15.23
C LEU A 3 37.62 -0.17 -13.86
N CYS A 4 38.25 0.82 -13.19
CA CYS A 4 37.84 1.28 -11.87
C CYS A 4 37.21 2.69 -11.84
N SER A 5 37.17 3.43 -12.95
CA SER A 5 36.73 4.83 -12.98
C SER A 5 35.26 5.04 -13.37
N ALA A 6 34.60 4.03 -13.96
CA ALA A 6 33.18 4.17 -14.39
C ALA A 6 32.16 4.07 -13.24
N PHE A 7 32.49 3.39 -12.14
CA PHE A 7 31.56 3.18 -11.02
C PHE A 7 31.47 4.36 -10.06
N THR A 8 32.51 5.16 -9.94
CA THR A 8 32.54 6.32 -9.03
C THR A 8 31.82 7.56 -9.59
N PHE A 9 31.77 7.70 -10.91
CA PHE A 9 31.10 8.84 -11.55
C PHE A 9 29.56 8.74 -11.50
N SER A 10 28.97 7.54 -11.44
CA SER A 10 27.53 7.36 -11.41
C SER A 10 26.90 7.66 -10.05
N LEU A 11 27.59 7.41 -8.95
CA LEU A 11 27.08 7.66 -7.59
C LEU A 11 27.01 9.14 -7.24
N SER A 12 27.88 9.98 -7.79
CA SER A 12 27.84 11.44 -7.55
C SER A 12 26.61 12.12 -8.21
N MET A 13 26.09 11.59 -9.30
CA MET A 13 24.84 12.07 -9.93
C MET A 13 23.58 11.82 -9.10
N TRP A 14 23.64 10.94 -8.08
CA TRP A 14 22.53 10.58 -7.21
C TRP A 14 22.62 11.23 -5.81
N ALA A 15 23.75 11.89 -5.52
CA ALA A 15 24.00 12.53 -4.23
C ALA A 15 23.09 13.76 -4.06
N GLY A 16 22.03 13.64 -3.29
CA GLY A 16 21.08 14.70 -2.98
C GLY A 16 19.64 14.36 -3.39
N ASP A 17 19.41 13.83 -4.60
CA ASP A 17 18.09 13.60 -5.17
C ASP A 17 17.68 12.12 -5.26
N GLY A 18 18.57 11.21 -4.91
CA GLY A 18 18.33 9.78 -4.90
C GLY A 18 17.44 9.36 -3.72
N LEU A 19 16.38 8.62 -3.99
CA LEU A 19 15.54 7.95 -3.00
C LEU A 19 15.78 6.45 -3.06
N THR A 20 15.87 5.80 -1.90
CA THR A 20 15.79 4.34 -1.87
C THR A 20 14.35 3.92 -2.10
N MET A 21 14.13 3.16 -3.15
CA MET A 21 12.85 2.54 -3.49
C MET A 21 12.95 1.04 -3.27
N VAL A 22 11.96 0.45 -2.59
CA VAL A 22 11.84 -1.00 -2.43
C VAL A 22 10.57 -1.49 -3.10
N VAL A 23 10.70 -2.58 -3.86
CA VAL A 23 9.62 -3.16 -4.65
C VAL A 23 9.42 -4.62 -4.25
N GLY A 24 8.19 -4.97 -3.87
CA GLY A 24 7.75 -6.34 -3.67
C GLY A 24 7.06 -6.89 -4.90
N THR A 25 7.23 -8.19 -5.13
CA THR A 25 6.68 -8.90 -6.29
C THR A 25 5.99 -10.19 -5.89
N TYR A 26 5.13 -10.75 -6.76
CA TYR A 26 4.81 -12.18 -6.68
C TYR A 26 5.91 -13.02 -7.34
N THR A 27 6.13 -14.25 -6.83
CA THR A 27 7.28 -15.08 -7.21
C THR A 27 6.91 -16.33 -8.03
N ASP A 28 5.64 -16.52 -8.30
CA ASP A 28 5.07 -17.65 -9.05
C ASP A 28 5.59 -17.79 -10.49
N THR A 29 6.13 -16.71 -11.05
CA THR A 29 6.65 -16.66 -12.42
C THR A 29 8.16 -16.44 -12.49
N GLY A 30 8.90 -16.77 -11.41
CA GLY A 30 10.36 -16.69 -11.37
C GLY A 30 10.93 -15.32 -11.04
N SER A 31 10.19 -14.45 -10.34
CA SER A 31 10.77 -13.27 -9.69
C SER A 31 11.53 -13.67 -8.42
N THR A 32 12.61 -12.95 -8.11
CA THR A 32 13.38 -13.16 -6.86
C THR A 32 12.59 -12.77 -5.61
N GLY A 33 11.66 -11.81 -5.73
CA GLY A 33 10.78 -11.39 -4.63
C GLY A 33 10.94 -9.93 -4.28
N LEU A 34 11.91 -9.56 -3.47
CA LEU A 34 12.12 -8.18 -3.03
C LEU A 34 13.29 -7.55 -3.78
N TYR A 35 13.09 -6.31 -4.25
CA TYR A 35 14.10 -5.56 -5.00
C TYR A 35 14.30 -4.18 -4.40
N SER A 36 15.54 -3.70 -4.34
CA SER A 36 15.87 -2.33 -3.99
C SER A 36 16.42 -1.58 -5.19
N PHE A 37 16.04 -0.32 -5.30
CA PHE A 37 16.46 0.58 -6.36
C PHE A 37 16.89 1.92 -5.78
N MET A 38 17.77 2.60 -6.49
CA MET A 38 17.93 4.05 -6.39
C MET A 38 17.00 4.70 -7.41
N PHE A 39 16.21 5.68 -6.98
CA PHE A 39 15.31 6.46 -7.82
C PHE A 39 15.68 7.94 -7.72
N ASN A 40 15.94 8.60 -8.84
CA ASN A 40 16.18 10.04 -8.87
C ASN A 40 14.84 10.78 -8.97
N GLN A 41 14.47 11.49 -7.90
CA GLN A 41 13.17 12.19 -7.84
C GLN A 41 13.13 13.51 -8.65
N GLN A 42 14.23 13.93 -9.28
CA GLN A 42 14.25 15.07 -10.20
C GLN A 42 14.13 14.62 -11.66
N THR A 43 14.88 13.57 -12.05
CA THR A 43 14.94 13.09 -13.43
C THR A 43 13.98 11.93 -13.72
N GLY A 44 13.57 11.19 -12.69
CA GLY A 44 12.79 9.95 -12.80
C GLY A 44 13.62 8.71 -13.11
N GLU A 45 14.94 8.84 -13.26
CA GLU A 45 15.83 7.71 -13.54
C GLU A 45 15.89 6.72 -12.41
N THR A 46 16.17 5.45 -12.76
CA THR A 46 16.10 4.33 -11.80
C THR A 46 17.28 3.39 -12.02
N MET A 47 17.92 2.97 -10.94
CA MET A 47 19.00 1.99 -10.94
C MET A 47 18.70 0.86 -9.97
N LEU A 48 18.73 -0.39 -10.43
CA LEU A 48 18.64 -1.58 -9.57
C LEU A 48 19.89 -1.68 -8.71
N LEU A 49 19.72 -1.88 -7.40
CA LEU A 49 20.81 -2.01 -6.43
C LEU A 49 21.01 -3.45 -5.97
N ASP A 50 19.91 -4.12 -5.54
CA ASP A 50 19.97 -5.46 -4.96
C ASP A 50 18.64 -6.19 -5.11
N SER A 51 18.67 -7.51 -4.92
CA SER A 51 17.46 -8.33 -4.78
C SER A 51 17.63 -9.34 -3.65
N LEU A 52 16.54 -9.62 -2.93
CA LEU A 52 16.48 -10.60 -1.85
C LEU A 52 15.44 -11.67 -2.19
N PHE A 53 15.86 -12.95 -2.18
CA PHE A 53 14.92 -14.05 -2.34
C PHE A 53 13.95 -14.12 -1.16
N MET A 54 12.66 -14.00 -1.49
CA MET A 54 11.57 -14.02 -0.52
C MET A 54 10.27 -14.41 -1.23
N THR A 55 9.50 -15.34 -0.66
CA THR A 55 8.23 -15.78 -1.26
C THR A 55 7.18 -14.69 -1.15
N ASN A 56 6.65 -14.25 -2.29
CA ASN A 56 5.53 -13.32 -2.43
C ASN A 56 5.58 -12.15 -1.43
N PRO A 57 6.63 -11.30 -1.42
CA PRO A 57 6.67 -10.08 -0.61
C PRO A 57 5.71 -9.02 -1.18
N SER A 58 4.40 -9.29 -1.13
CA SER A 58 3.38 -8.53 -1.86
C SER A 58 3.06 -7.17 -1.25
N TYR A 59 3.43 -6.94 0.00
CA TYR A 59 3.29 -5.64 0.65
C TYR A 59 4.39 -5.39 1.67
N LEU A 60 4.80 -4.13 1.79
CA LEU A 60 5.87 -3.75 2.72
C LEU A 60 5.65 -2.34 3.29
N THR A 61 6.27 -2.07 4.42
CA THR A 61 6.38 -0.74 5.03
C THR A 61 7.75 -0.54 5.66
N PHE A 62 8.26 0.69 5.64
CA PHE A 62 9.48 1.02 6.38
C PHE A 62 9.21 1.10 7.88
N ALA A 63 10.11 0.57 8.68
CA ALA A 63 10.06 0.71 10.12
C ALA A 63 10.42 2.16 10.54
N HIS A 64 9.94 2.59 11.70
CA HIS A 64 10.39 3.85 12.29
C HIS A 64 11.87 3.79 12.70
N ARG A 65 12.39 2.59 12.97
CA ARG A 65 13.82 2.38 13.20
C ARG A 65 14.55 2.41 11.86
N PRO A 66 15.67 3.18 11.74
CA PRO A 66 16.46 3.22 10.51
C PRO A 66 16.89 1.83 10.02
N HIS A 67 17.08 1.69 8.73
CA HIS A 67 17.59 0.49 8.07
C HIS A 67 16.74 -0.79 8.22
N LEU A 68 15.49 -0.65 8.66
CA LEU A 68 14.55 -1.78 8.76
C LEU A 68 13.27 -1.54 7.96
N LEU A 69 12.72 -2.63 7.44
CA LEU A 69 11.39 -2.67 6.85
C LEU A 69 10.66 -3.95 7.28
N TYR A 70 9.33 -3.90 7.27
CA TYR A 70 8.46 -5.04 7.52
C TYR A 70 7.77 -5.41 6.22
N VAL A 71 7.82 -6.71 5.91
CA VAL A 71 7.40 -7.27 4.63
C VAL A 71 6.54 -8.49 4.89
N VAL A 72 5.39 -8.60 4.24
CA VAL A 72 4.60 -9.83 4.28
C VAL A 72 5.23 -10.90 3.38
N SER A 73 5.02 -12.17 3.72
CA SER A 73 5.21 -13.32 2.84
C SER A 73 3.81 -13.90 2.62
N GLU A 74 3.18 -13.48 1.52
CA GLU A 74 1.80 -13.78 1.18
C GLU A 74 1.70 -15.19 0.62
N THR A 75 1.26 -16.12 1.47
CA THR A 75 0.98 -17.51 1.10
C THR A 75 -0.40 -17.91 1.62
N ASN A 76 -1.10 -18.76 0.85
CA ASN A 76 -2.42 -19.28 1.22
C ASN A 76 -2.27 -20.57 2.01
N ASP A 77 -1.47 -20.53 3.09
CA ASP A 77 -1.20 -21.67 3.95
C ASP A 77 -0.74 -21.24 5.35
N SER A 78 -0.43 -22.21 6.19
CA SER A 78 0.08 -21.99 7.56
C SER A 78 1.47 -21.33 7.62
N HIS A 79 2.15 -21.17 6.49
CA HIS A 79 3.45 -20.50 6.40
C HIS A 79 3.32 -19.00 6.14
N ALA A 80 2.11 -18.48 6.02
CA ALA A 80 1.84 -17.05 5.89
C ALA A 80 2.52 -16.25 7.02
N ALA A 81 3.27 -15.20 6.67
CA ALA A 81 4.14 -14.54 7.64
C ALA A 81 4.30 -13.04 7.40
N VAL A 82 4.84 -12.38 8.43
CA VAL A 82 5.44 -11.05 8.34
C VAL A 82 6.89 -11.13 8.77
N CYS A 83 7.75 -10.45 8.04
CA CYS A 83 9.20 -10.53 8.16
C CYS A 83 9.80 -9.17 8.47
N THR A 84 10.90 -9.14 9.25
CA THR A 84 11.77 -7.97 9.33
C THR A 84 12.94 -8.17 8.38
N VAL A 85 13.18 -7.18 7.54
CA VAL A 85 14.30 -7.14 6.60
C VAL A 85 15.16 -5.92 6.92
N SER A 86 16.48 -6.09 6.96
CA SER A 86 17.41 -4.95 7.00
C SER A 86 17.70 -4.45 5.59
N LEU A 87 17.92 -3.15 5.48
CA LEU A 87 18.27 -2.47 4.24
C LEU A 87 19.45 -1.53 4.49
N ASN A 88 20.54 -1.73 3.79
CA ASN A 88 21.61 -0.74 3.73
C ASN A 88 21.24 0.31 2.67
N GLU A 89 20.91 1.51 3.07
CA GLU A 89 20.39 2.56 2.19
C GLU A 89 21.45 3.10 1.19
N THR A 90 22.74 2.89 1.47
CA THR A 90 23.83 3.29 0.56
C THR A 90 24.03 2.27 -0.55
N THR A 91 24.02 0.98 -0.22
CA THR A 91 24.31 -0.10 -1.18
C THR A 91 23.06 -0.79 -1.71
N GLY A 92 21.90 -0.53 -1.12
CA GLY A 92 20.66 -1.22 -1.41
C GLY A 92 20.59 -2.64 -0.83
N ARG A 93 21.66 -3.17 -0.24
CA ARG A 93 21.71 -4.56 0.25
C ARG A 93 20.66 -4.85 1.30
N MET A 94 19.95 -5.96 1.09
CA MET A 94 18.87 -6.43 1.96
C MET A 94 19.21 -7.78 2.60
N ARG A 95 18.72 -8.00 3.84
CA ARG A 95 18.85 -9.28 4.54
C ARG A 95 17.62 -9.57 5.37
N LEU A 96 17.08 -10.78 5.29
CA LEU A 96 16.04 -11.28 6.18
C LEU A 96 16.61 -11.43 7.59
N LEU A 97 15.99 -10.81 8.60
CA LEU A 97 16.42 -10.86 9.99
C LEU A 97 15.58 -11.80 10.83
N ASN A 98 14.26 -11.70 10.73
CA ASN A 98 13.34 -12.64 11.39
C ASN A 98 12.01 -12.75 10.66
N ARG A 99 11.23 -13.73 11.07
CA ARG A 99 9.93 -14.08 10.50
C ARG A 99 8.97 -14.47 11.62
N GLN A 100 7.71 -13.99 11.53
CA GLN A 100 6.64 -14.34 12.46
C GLN A 100 5.41 -14.78 11.68
N LEU A 101 4.79 -15.89 12.08
CA LEU A 101 3.55 -16.36 11.44
C LEU A 101 2.39 -15.42 11.72
N THR A 102 1.63 -15.07 10.68
CA THR A 102 0.45 -14.21 10.81
C THR A 102 -0.72 -14.94 11.48
N GLY A 103 -0.83 -16.25 11.29
CA GLY A 103 -1.94 -17.09 11.76
C GLY A 103 -3.25 -16.75 11.03
N GLY A 104 -3.13 -16.29 9.82
CA GLY A 104 -4.17 -16.10 8.82
C GLY A 104 -3.49 -16.04 7.46
N GLU A 105 -4.11 -16.66 6.47
CA GLU A 105 -3.61 -16.88 5.13
C GLU A 105 -3.67 -15.57 4.32
N ASP A 106 -2.82 -15.46 3.29
CA ASP A 106 -2.70 -14.33 2.37
C ASP A 106 -2.58 -12.96 3.07
N PRO A 107 -1.51 -12.73 3.88
CA PRO A 107 -1.25 -11.40 4.43
C PRO A 107 -0.91 -10.44 3.28
N CYS A 108 -1.86 -9.58 2.92
CA CYS A 108 -1.78 -8.68 1.77
C CYS A 108 -1.48 -7.22 2.14
N PHE A 109 -1.37 -6.92 3.43
CA PHE A 109 -1.10 -5.57 3.93
C PHE A 109 -0.27 -5.61 5.21
N VAL A 110 0.65 -4.66 5.38
CA VAL A 110 1.41 -4.45 6.62
C VAL A 110 1.61 -2.96 6.88
N GLU A 111 1.43 -2.55 8.14
CA GLU A 111 1.72 -1.17 8.59
C GLU A 111 2.27 -1.19 10.01
N THR A 112 2.98 -0.11 10.39
CA THR A 112 3.57 0.05 11.73
C THR A 112 3.44 1.49 12.22
N ASN A 113 3.29 1.65 13.55
CA ASN A 113 3.43 2.92 14.25
C ASN A 113 4.74 3.00 15.08
N GLY A 114 5.71 2.11 14.80
CA GLY A 114 6.97 1.99 15.52
C GLY A 114 6.90 1.19 16.83
N ARG A 115 5.72 0.95 17.39
CA ARG A 115 5.50 0.14 18.61
C ARG A 115 4.87 -1.20 18.32
N MET A 116 4.03 -1.26 17.31
CA MET A 116 3.38 -2.48 16.83
C MET A 116 3.38 -2.55 15.31
N VAL A 117 3.25 -3.75 14.79
CA VAL A 117 3.03 -4.08 13.38
C VAL A 117 1.65 -4.71 13.26
N LEU A 118 0.91 -4.29 12.26
CA LEU A 118 -0.39 -4.85 11.86
C LEU A 118 -0.23 -5.59 10.53
N THR A 119 -0.89 -6.73 10.39
CA THR A 119 -1.12 -7.36 9.08
C THR A 119 -2.61 -7.55 8.85
N ALA A 120 -3.08 -7.33 7.61
CA ALA A 120 -4.36 -7.81 7.16
C ALA A 120 -4.15 -9.08 6.35
N ASN A 121 -4.85 -10.15 6.71
CA ASN A 121 -4.71 -11.48 6.14
C ASN A 121 -6.01 -11.79 5.37
N TYR A 122 -5.95 -11.65 4.04
CA TYR A 122 -7.14 -11.60 3.19
C TYR A 122 -7.94 -12.91 3.25
N SER A 123 -7.35 -14.03 2.83
CA SER A 123 -8.03 -15.32 2.82
C SER A 123 -8.29 -15.88 4.22
N GLY A 124 -7.40 -15.58 5.17
CA GLY A 124 -7.62 -15.91 6.57
C GLY A 124 -8.71 -15.06 7.27
N GLY A 125 -9.21 -14.02 6.59
CA GLY A 125 -10.25 -13.14 7.10
C GLY A 125 -9.90 -12.44 8.42
N THR A 126 -8.61 -12.14 8.66
CA THR A 126 -8.15 -11.70 9.98
C THR A 126 -7.21 -10.49 9.89
N MET A 127 -7.11 -9.76 11.01
CA MET A 127 -6.05 -8.79 11.29
C MET A 127 -5.19 -9.34 12.43
N SER A 128 -3.87 -9.30 12.28
CA SER A 128 -2.93 -9.73 13.31
C SER A 128 -2.07 -8.58 13.81
N VAL A 129 -1.71 -8.64 15.09
CA VAL A 129 -0.94 -7.58 15.78
C VAL A 129 0.30 -8.18 16.43
N PHE A 130 1.43 -7.52 16.19
CA PHE A 130 2.74 -7.93 16.68
C PHE A 130 3.40 -6.76 17.41
N PRO A 131 4.09 -6.98 18.55
CA PRO A 131 4.93 -5.96 19.16
C PRO A 131 6.19 -5.73 18.32
N VAL A 132 6.67 -4.49 18.28
CA VAL A 132 8.03 -4.17 17.85
C VAL A 132 8.95 -4.28 19.06
N LEU A 133 9.98 -5.12 18.97
CA LEU A 133 10.96 -5.33 20.02
C LEU A 133 11.95 -4.16 20.10
N ARG A 134 12.72 -4.05 21.18
CA ARG A 134 13.71 -2.96 21.38
C ARG A 134 14.76 -2.87 20.26
N ASN A 135 15.13 -3.99 19.65
CA ASN A 135 16.05 -4.05 18.51
C ASN A 135 15.37 -3.77 17.15
N GLY A 136 14.07 -3.51 17.12
CA GLY A 136 13.27 -3.26 15.91
C GLY A 136 12.76 -4.50 15.21
N LEU A 137 13.06 -5.70 15.70
CA LEU A 137 12.50 -6.93 15.15
C LEU A 137 11.03 -7.07 15.52
N ILE A 138 10.27 -7.80 14.69
CA ILE A 138 8.88 -8.17 14.99
C ILE A 138 8.87 -9.26 16.05
N GLY A 139 8.17 -9.05 17.16
CA GLY A 139 7.95 -10.07 18.18
C GLY A 139 6.83 -11.05 17.81
N VAL A 140 6.59 -12.04 18.67
CA VAL A 140 5.51 -13.03 18.46
C VAL A 140 4.14 -12.35 18.46
N ARG A 141 3.24 -12.79 17.55
CA ARG A 141 1.86 -12.31 17.48
C ARG A 141 1.17 -12.37 18.85
N ARG A 142 0.54 -11.27 19.24
CA ARG A 142 -0.14 -11.12 20.53
C ARG A 142 -1.66 -10.98 20.43
N TYR A 143 -2.15 -10.53 19.27
CA TYR A 143 -3.58 -10.28 19.06
C TYR A 143 -3.96 -10.69 17.65
N ARG A 144 -5.18 -11.21 17.49
CA ARG A 144 -5.80 -11.52 16.21
C ARG A 144 -7.29 -11.17 16.30
N PHE A 145 -7.79 -10.44 15.33
CA PHE A 145 -9.20 -10.14 15.15
C PHE A 145 -9.69 -10.88 13.89
N ALA A 146 -10.89 -11.47 13.95
CA ALA A 146 -11.58 -12.05 12.81
C ALA A 146 -12.57 -11.03 12.22
N GLY A 147 -12.54 -10.86 10.90
CA GLY A 147 -13.53 -10.08 10.15
C GLY A 147 -14.87 -10.82 10.06
N HIS A 148 -15.81 -10.23 9.35
CA HIS A 148 -17.17 -10.75 9.22
C HIS A 148 -17.43 -11.18 7.78
N ALA A 149 -18.08 -12.34 7.61
CA ALA A 149 -18.63 -12.77 6.33
C ALA A 149 -20.01 -12.13 6.10
N ASN A 150 -20.40 -12.04 4.83
CA ASN A 150 -21.78 -11.77 4.45
C ASN A 150 -22.37 -13.02 3.80
N ALA A 151 -22.97 -13.90 4.59
CA ALA A 151 -23.47 -15.21 4.15
C ALA A 151 -24.49 -15.14 3.00
N HIS A 152 -25.10 -13.98 2.77
CA HIS A 152 -26.08 -13.76 1.70
C HIS A 152 -25.46 -13.14 0.44
N ALA A 153 -24.19 -12.79 0.48
CA ALA A 153 -23.49 -12.24 -0.68
C ALA A 153 -22.91 -13.35 -1.58
N ALA A 154 -22.65 -13.00 -2.84
CA ALA A 154 -21.86 -13.84 -3.72
C ALA A 154 -20.37 -13.81 -3.32
N ALA A 155 -19.61 -14.80 -3.78
CA ALA A 155 -18.16 -14.79 -3.60
C ALA A 155 -17.53 -13.52 -4.20
N PRO A 156 -16.49 -12.98 -3.55
CA PRO A 156 -15.79 -13.49 -2.37
C PRO A 156 -16.41 -13.06 -1.04
N GLN A 157 -17.44 -12.22 -0.99
CA GLN A 157 -17.97 -11.66 0.26
C GLN A 157 -18.72 -12.66 1.14
N ASN A 158 -19.03 -13.85 0.65
CA ASN A 158 -19.65 -14.93 1.44
C ASN A 158 -18.70 -15.57 2.47
N THR A 159 -17.42 -15.26 2.42
CA THR A 159 -16.41 -15.61 3.44
C THR A 159 -15.78 -14.33 4.01
N ALA A 160 -15.25 -14.39 5.23
CA ALA A 160 -14.62 -13.21 5.84
C ALA A 160 -13.30 -12.85 5.16
N HIS A 161 -13.12 -11.56 4.86
CA HIS A 161 -11.87 -11.02 4.34
C HIS A 161 -11.54 -9.69 5.01
N VAL A 162 -10.27 -9.50 5.38
CA VAL A 162 -9.72 -8.22 5.86
C VAL A 162 -8.58 -7.82 4.94
N HIS A 163 -8.67 -6.65 4.28
CA HIS A 163 -7.70 -6.29 3.25
C HIS A 163 -6.68 -5.23 3.67
N ALA A 164 -7.01 -4.34 4.59
CA ALA A 164 -6.08 -3.34 5.11
C ALA A 164 -6.38 -3.05 6.59
N ALA A 165 -5.34 -2.68 7.34
CA ALA A 165 -5.45 -2.19 8.70
C ALA A 165 -4.44 -1.05 8.89
N ARG A 166 -4.95 0.16 9.20
CA ARG A 166 -4.14 1.38 9.20
C ARG A 166 -4.21 2.15 10.50
N PHE A 167 -3.05 2.68 10.93
CA PHE A 167 -3.00 3.67 12.00
C PHE A 167 -3.48 5.02 11.47
N ALA A 168 -4.47 5.58 12.14
CA ALA A 168 -5.05 6.85 11.79
C ALA A 168 -4.45 8.00 12.61
N PRO A 169 -4.50 9.26 12.11
CA PRO A 169 -4.03 10.43 12.84
C PRO A 169 -4.68 10.64 14.22
N ASN A 170 -5.88 10.11 14.45
CA ASN A 170 -6.57 10.17 15.74
C ASN A 170 -6.09 9.11 16.76
N GLY A 171 -5.02 8.37 16.43
CA GLY A 171 -4.42 7.34 17.29
C GLY A 171 -5.14 5.99 17.29
N CYS A 172 -6.23 5.84 16.53
CA CYS A 172 -6.93 4.57 16.36
C CYS A 172 -6.37 3.76 15.18
N VAL A 173 -6.78 2.50 15.12
CA VAL A 173 -6.61 1.62 13.96
C VAL A 173 -7.95 1.48 13.25
N TYR A 174 -7.95 1.66 11.93
CA TYR A 174 -9.11 1.35 11.08
C TYR A 174 -8.77 0.17 10.18
N ALA A 175 -9.64 -0.83 10.15
CA ALA A 175 -9.51 -2.00 9.28
C ALA A 175 -10.68 -2.07 8.29
N THR A 176 -10.37 -2.47 7.06
CA THR A 176 -11.39 -2.77 6.04
C THR A 176 -11.94 -4.18 6.30
N ASP A 177 -13.19 -4.27 6.67
CA ASP A 177 -13.95 -5.52 6.75
C ASP A 177 -14.64 -5.72 5.39
N PHE A 178 -13.86 -6.27 4.48
CA PHE A 178 -14.13 -6.34 3.05
C PHE A 178 -15.50 -6.99 2.76
N SER A 179 -15.77 -8.10 3.41
CA SER A 179 -16.97 -8.89 3.11
C SER A 179 -18.26 -8.32 3.71
N ALA A 180 -18.13 -7.51 4.77
CA ALA A 180 -19.26 -6.87 5.44
C ALA A 180 -19.49 -5.41 5.00
N ASP A 181 -18.80 -4.93 3.95
CA ASP A 181 -18.91 -3.56 3.43
C ASP A 181 -18.76 -2.47 4.52
N GLN A 182 -17.80 -2.66 5.44
CA GLN A 182 -17.65 -1.75 6.58
C GLN A 182 -16.19 -1.49 6.95
N LEU A 183 -16.01 -0.44 7.73
CA LEU A 183 -14.76 -0.12 8.41
C LEU A 183 -14.92 -0.37 9.89
N LEU A 184 -13.96 -1.09 10.48
CA LEU A 184 -13.89 -1.35 11.91
C LEU A 184 -12.88 -0.41 12.55
N CYS A 185 -13.17 0.03 13.78
CA CYS A 185 -12.27 0.88 14.58
C CYS A 185 -11.79 0.13 15.81
N PHE A 186 -10.50 0.31 16.12
CA PHE A 186 -9.84 -0.26 17.30
C PHE A 186 -9.02 0.82 17.99
N LYS A 187 -9.00 0.78 19.32
CA LYS A 187 -8.13 1.64 20.14
C LYS A 187 -6.91 0.82 20.60
N PRO A 188 -5.68 1.26 20.31
CA PRO A 188 -4.49 0.67 20.93
C PRO A 188 -4.52 0.84 22.45
N ILE A 189 -4.33 -0.25 23.20
CA ILE A 189 -4.27 -0.25 24.66
C ILE A 189 -2.90 -0.65 25.20
N SER A 190 -2.06 -1.26 24.36
CA SER A 190 -0.65 -1.54 24.63
C SER A 190 0.14 -1.59 23.32
N SER A 191 1.42 -1.91 23.36
CA SER A 191 2.26 -2.12 22.18
C SER A 191 1.89 -3.37 21.35
N ALA A 192 0.93 -4.17 21.80
CA ALA A 192 0.58 -5.42 21.13
C ALA A 192 -0.89 -5.83 21.32
N SER A 193 -1.75 -4.92 21.76
CA SER A 193 -3.16 -5.21 21.99
C SER A 193 -4.06 -4.06 21.57
N LEU A 194 -5.21 -4.41 20.98
CA LEU A 194 -6.23 -3.48 20.49
C LEU A 194 -7.57 -3.76 21.20
N LYS A 195 -8.28 -2.70 21.59
CA LYS A 195 -9.68 -2.79 22.05
C LYS A 195 -10.60 -2.48 20.88
N PRO A 196 -11.48 -3.39 20.47
CA PRO A 196 -12.50 -3.10 19.45
C PRO A 196 -13.42 -1.97 19.92
N LEU A 197 -13.71 -1.02 19.05
CA LEU A 197 -14.70 0.05 19.25
C LEU A 197 -15.96 -0.19 18.38
N GLY A 198 -15.94 -1.23 17.54
CA GLY A 198 -17.04 -1.60 16.67
C GLY A 198 -16.95 -1.01 15.27
N VAL A 199 -18.09 -0.92 14.59
CA VAL A 199 -18.21 -0.40 13.24
C VAL A 199 -18.04 1.12 13.24
N ALA A 200 -17.04 1.59 12.52
CA ALA A 200 -16.79 3.02 12.36
C ALA A 200 -17.63 3.64 11.23
N GLY A 201 -17.77 2.94 10.12
CA GLY A 201 -18.53 3.42 8.96
C GLY A 201 -18.92 2.27 8.04
N ARG A 202 -19.97 2.49 7.24
CA ARG A 202 -20.48 1.53 6.28
C ARG A 202 -20.40 2.10 4.86
N LEU A 203 -20.03 1.25 3.93
CA LEU A 203 -20.09 1.51 2.50
C LEU A 203 -21.45 1.02 1.96
N PRO A 204 -21.84 1.39 0.73
CA PRO A 204 -22.95 0.71 0.05
C PRO A 204 -22.69 -0.80 -0.05
N GLN A 205 -23.75 -1.56 -0.18
CA GLN A 205 -23.68 -3.02 -0.29
C GLN A 205 -22.94 -3.44 -1.58
N GLY A 206 -22.05 -4.42 -1.46
CA GLY A 206 -21.29 -4.97 -2.58
C GLY A 206 -20.05 -4.16 -2.99
N GLU A 207 -19.68 -3.14 -2.20
CA GLU A 207 -18.52 -2.30 -2.47
C GLU A 207 -17.19 -3.01 -2.19
N ALA A 208 -17.11 -3.80 -1.11
CA ALA A 208 -15.90 -4.50 -0.67
C ALA A 208 -14.70 -3.55 -0.43
N PRO A 209 -14.64 -2.86 0.73
CA PRO A 209 -13.57 -1.91 1.04
C PRO A 209 -12.21 -2.58 1.06
N ARG A 210 -11.26 -2.01 0.33
CA ARG A 210 -9.93 -2.57 0.12
C ARG A 210 -8.83 -1.79 0.84
N HIS A 211 -8.58 -0.56 0.41
CA HIS A 211 -7.55 0.30 0.97
C HIS A 211 -8.13 1.59 1.53
N ILE A 212 -7.42 2.20 2.49
CA ILE A 212 -7.82 3.42 3.19
C ILE A 212 -6.71 4.47 3.00
N ALA A 213 -7.09 5.71 2.74
CA ALA A 213 -6.19 6.87 2.82
C ALA A 213 -6.79 7.93 3.76
N PHE A 214 -5.92 8.52 4.58
CA PHE A 214 -6.29 9.60 5.48
C PHE A 214 -5.87 10.93 4.88
N ALA A 215 -6.77 11.92 4.87
CA ALA A 215 -6.42 13.26 4.42
C ALA A 215 -5.36 13.89 5.36
N PRO A 216 -4.37 14.63 4.83
CA PRO A 216 -3.35 15.28 5.65
C PRO A 216 -3.92 16.25 6.69
N ASN A 217 -5.09 16.85 6.40
CA ASN A 217 -5.79 17.75 7.32
C ASN A 217 -6.48 17.04 8.49
N GLY A 218 -6.43 15.70 8.57
CA GLY A 218 -7.06 14.91 9.63
C GLY A 218 -8.59 14.96 9.66
N ARG A 219 -9.28 15.43 8.60
CA ARG A 219 -10.74 15.60 8.60
C ARG A 219 -11.48 14.55 7.79
N HIS A 220 -10.84 13.99 6.75
CA HIS A 220 -11.48 13.11 5.81
C HIS A 220 -10.74 11.78 5.65
N VAL A 221 -11.50 10.75 5.30
CA VAL A 221 -11.01 9.40 5.03
C VAL A 221 -11.53 8.97 3.67
N TYR A 222 -10.66 8.39 2.86
CA TYR A 222 -10.97 7.88 1.53
C TYR A 222 -10.79 6.38 1.52
N VAL A 223 -11.76 5.65 0.99
CA VAL A 223 -11.76 4.19 0.95
C VAL A 223 -11.95 3.73 -0.48
N MET A 224 -11.01 2.95 -0.98
CA MET A 224 -11.13 2.25 -2.27
C MET A 224 -11.95 0.99 -2.11
N SER A 225 -12.97 0.87 -2.92
CA SER A 225 -13.81 -0.34 -3.03
C SER A 225 -13.29 -1.23 -4.16
N GLU A 226 -13.01 -2.50 -3.86
CA GLU A 226 -12.54 -3.43 -4.90
C GLU A 226 -13.65 -3.82 -5.86
N LEU A 227 -14.77 -4.32 -5.33
CA LEU A 227 -15.86 -4.84 -6.15
C LEU A 227 -16.78 -3.74 -6.69
N GLY A 228 -16.96 -2.65 -5.95
CA GLY A 228 -17.73 -1.50 -6.40
C GLY A 228 -17.02 -0.63 -7.42
N GLY A 229 -15.69 -0.70 -7.52
CA GLY A 229 -14.91 0.15 -8.42
C GLY A 229 -15.09 1.64 -8.12
N ALA A 230 -15.21 1.99 -6.84
CA ALA A 230 -15.55 3.34 -6.40
C ALA A 230 -14.64 3.81 -5.25
N VAL A 231 -14.60 5.12 -5.02
CA VAL A 231 -14.00 5.73 -3.84
C VAL A 231 -15.11 6.29 -2.97
N THR A 232 -15.16 5.86 -1.70
CA THR A 232 -16.08 6.41 -0.71
C THR A 232 -15.34 7.41 0.17
N VAL A 233 -15.92 8.60 0.33
CA VAL A 233 -15.41 9.70 1.15
C VAL A 233 -16.17 9.74 2.46
N PHE A 234 -15.43 9.77 3.56
CA PHE A 234 -15.98 9.93 4.90
C PHE A 234 -15.41 11.17 5.59
N LYS A 235 -16.18 11.71 6.53
CA LYS A 235 -15.74 12.70 7.51
C LYS A 235 -15.67 12.06 8.88
N TRP A 236 -14.61 12.38 9.67
CA TRP A 236 -14.51 11.94 11.06
C TRP A 236 -15.54 12.60 11.98
N LYS A 237 -16.16 11.75 12.81
CA LYS A 237 -17.04 12.12 13.92
C LYS A 237 -16.60 11.35 15.18
N GLY A 238 -15.54 11.77 15.83
CA GLY A 238 -14.90 10.99 16.89
C GLY A 238 -14.27 9.71 16.38
N TYR A 239 -14.79 8.56 16.76
CA TYR A 239 -14.38 7.24 16.22
C TYR A 239 -15.19 6.80 15.01
N HIS A 240 -16.33 7.44 14.75
CA HIS A 240 -17.23 7.13 13.65
C HIS A 240 -16.86 7.90 12.40
N LEU A 241 -17.33 7.39 11.28
CA LEU A 241 -17.14 7.93 9.95
C LEU A 241 -18.50 8.21 9.31
N GLU A 242 -18.79 9.49 9.07
CA GLU A 242 -19.99 9.92 8.35
C GLU A 242 -19.70 9.88 6.84
N ARG A 243 -20.45 9.10 6.10
CA ARG A 243 -20.29 8.99 4.63
C ARG A 243 -20.80 10.26 3.94
N LEU A 244 -19.91 10.89 3.17
CA LEU A 244 -20.21 12.13 2.44
C LEU A 244 -20.51 11.90 0.95
N GLN A 245 -19.80 10.90 0.35
CA GLN A 245 -19.85 10.66 -1.09
C GLN A 245 -19.40 9.24 -1.39
N THR A 246 -19.96 8.63 -2.43
CA THR A 246 -19.36 7.49 -3.14
C THR A 246 -19.30 7.90 -4.62
N ILE A 247 -18.11 7.84 -5.22
CA ILE A 247 -17.87 8.26 -6.60
C ILE A 247 -17.17 7.15 -7.38
N ALA A 248 -17.66 6.85 -8.58
CA ALA A 248 -17.07 5.84 -9.44
C ALA A 248 -15.60 6.20 -9.79
N SER A 249 -14.72 5.25 -9.55
CA SER A 249 -13.35 5.25 -10.02
C SER A 249 -13.28 4.57 -11.39
N ASP A 250 -13.85 3.38 -11.49
CA ASP A 250 -13.98 2.62 -12.72
C ASP A 250 -15.29 2.98 -13.45
N SER A 251 -15.17 3.47 -14.69
CA SER A 251 -16.33 3.82 -15.52
C SER A 251 -16.82 2.68 -16.42
N VAL A 252 -16.17 1.52 -16.38
CA VAL A 252 -16.47 0.36 -17.26
C VAL A 252 -16.97 -0.87 -16.50
N GLY A 253 -17.19 -0.76 -15.19
CA GLY A 253 -17.65 -1.85 -14.34
C GLY A 253 -16.63 -3.00 -14.25
N GLY A 254 -15.35 -2.67 -14.12
CA GLY A 254 -14.26 -3.63 -14.03
C GLY A 254 -14.22 -4.45 -12.74
N ARG A 255 -14.84 -3.96 -11.66
CA ARG A 255 -14.86 -4.58 -10.33
C ARG A 255 -13.46 -4.93 -9.80
N GLY A 256 -12.49 -4.10 -10.10
CA GLY A 256 -11.08 -4.33 -9.80
C GLY A 256 -10.38 -3.13 -9.15
N GLY A 257 -11.08 -2.36 -8.34
CA GLY A 257 -10.45 -1.28 -7.56
C GLY A 257 -9.27 -1.81 -6.77
N ALA A 258 -8.13 -1.08 -6.77
CA ALA A 258 -6.93 -1.59 -6.11
C ALA A 258 -6.38 -0.63 -5.04
N ASP A 259 -5.56 0.31 -5.40
CA ASP A 259 -4.88 1.18 -4.46
C ASP A 259 -5.36 2.62 -4.56
N LEU A 260 -5.14 3.41 -3.51
CA LEU A 260 -5.44 4.83 -3.53
C LEU A 260 -4.42 5.61 -2.69
N HIS A 261 -4.00 6.77 -3.19
CA HIS A 261 -3.12 7.70 -2.49
C HIS A 261 -3.50 9.14 -2.80
N LEU A 262 -3.37 10.00 -1.78
CA LEU A 262 -3.39 11.44 -1.96
C LEU A 262 -2.03 11.93 -2.47
N SER A 263 -2.03 12.98 -3.26
CA SER A 263 -0.81 13.73 -3.54
C SER A 263 -0.26 14.33 -2.23
N PRO A 264 1.05 14.57 -2.11
CA PRO A 264 1.66 15.11 -0.89
C PRO A 264 1.03 16.45 -0.44
N ASP A 265 0.58 17.26 -1.40
CA ASP A 265 -0.12 18.53 -1.17
C ASP A 265 -1.61 18.37 -0.81
N GLY A 266 -2.14 17.15 -0.84
CA GLY A 266 -3.54 16.82 -0.56
C GLY A 266 -4.55 17.32 -1.60
N ARG A 267 -4.11 17.92 -2.72
CA ARG A 267 -4.99 18.51 -3.75
C ARG A 267 -5.64 17.48 -4.66
N TYR A 268 -5.00 16.33 -4.83
CA TYR A 268 -5.46 15.25 -5.71
C TYR A 268 -5.46 13.91 -5.01
N LEU A 269 -6.41 13.07 -5.39
CA LEU A 269 -6.44 11.65 -5.02
C LEU A 269 -6.36 10.83 -6.29
N TYR A 270 -5.52 9.80 -6.27
CA TYR A 270 -5.33 8.83 -7.32
C TYR A 270 -5.88 7.49 -6.87
N ALA A 271 -6.53 6.75 -7.77
CA ALA A 271 -7.09 5.42 -7.50
C ALA A 271 -6.87 4.51 -8.70
N SER A 272 -6.24 3.35 -8.48
CA SER A 272 -5.98 2.40 -9.56
C SER A 272 -7.12 1.40 -9.75
N ASN A 273 -7.40 1.06 -11.00
CA ASN A 273 -8.46 0.13 -11.43
C ASN A 273 -7.86 -0.94 -12.33
N ARG A 274 -8.33 -2.18 -12.17
CA ARG A 274 -7.83 -3.39 -12.85
C ARG A 274 -8.95 -4.10 -13.61
N LEU A 275 -8.59 -5.13 -14.38
CA LEU A 275 -9.45 -6.17 -14.96
C LEU A 275 -10.15 -5.83 -16.28
N LYS A 276 -10.62 -4.61 -16.50
CA LYS A 276 -11.25 -4.22 -17.78
C LYS A 276 -10.63 -3.00 -18.42
N ALA A 277 -10.45 -1.94 -17.66
CA ALA A 277 -9.78 -0.74 -18.11
C ALA A 277 -8.68 -0.43 -17.11
N ASP A 278 -7.53 -1.07 -17.28
CA ASP A 278 -6.37 -0.89 -16.41
C ASP A 278 -5.89 0.56 -16.44
N GLY A 279 -5.85 1.21 -15.28
CA GLY A 279 -5.47 2.61 -15.22
C GLY A 279 -5.66 3.25 -13.86
N ILE A 280 -5.38 4.54 -13.81
CA ILE A 280 -5.45 5.38 -12.61
C ILE A 280 -6.45 6.50 -12.82
N SER A 281 -7.51 6.51 -12.01
CA SER A 281 -8.44 7.62 -11.91
C SER A 281 -7.81 8.77 -11.13
N ILE A 282 -8.01 9.98 -11.61
CA ILE A 282 -7.47 11.21 -11.04
C ILE A 282 -8.63 12.07 -10.55
N PHE A 283 -8.64 12.35 -9.25
CA PHE A 283 -9.66 13.16 -8.62
C PHE A 283 -9.05 14.42 -8.03
N LYS A 284 -9.70 15.56 -8.26
CA LYS A 284 -9.45 16.79 -7.52
C LYS A 284 -10.19 16.72 -6.19
N VAL A 285 -9.50 17.05 -5.10
CA VAL A 285 -10.06 17.09 -3.74
C VAL A 285 -10.55 18.50 -3.46
N ASP A 286 -11.79 18.63 -3.03
CA ASP A 286 -12.29 19.89 -2.50
C ASP A 286 -11.75 20.12 -1.07
N ALA A 287 -10.99 21.17 -0.87
CA ALA A 287 -10.27 21.43 0.39
C ALA A 287 -11.21 21.65 1.59
N GLY A 288 -12.40 22.17 1.38
CA GLY A 288 -13.38 22.45 2.43
C GLY A 288 -14.20 21.23 2.83
N THR A 289 -14.73 20.53 1.84
CA THR A 289 -15.67 19.41 2.05
C THR A 289 -15.03 18.04 1.97
N GLY A 290 -13.79 17.92 1.45
CA GLY A 290 -13.13 16.65 1.18
C GLY A 290 -13.72 15.86 0.00
N LYS A 291 -14.80 16.34 -0.62
CA LYS A 291 -15.43 15.65 -1.75
C LYS A 291 -14.53 15.60 -2.97
N LEU A 292 -14.74 14.58 -3.78
CA LEU A 292 -13.96 14.28 -4.98
C LEU A 292 -14.70 14.68 -6.26
N ARG A 293 -13.97 15.22 -7.22
CA ARG A 293 -14.42 15.42 -8.60
C ARG A 293 -13.40 14.77 -9.54
N LYS A 294 -13.84 13.81 -10.36
CA LYS A 294 -12.96 13.16 -11.35
C LYS A 294 -12.51 14.19 -12.38
N VAL A 295 -11.20 14.27 -12.62
CA VAL A 295 -10.58 15.23 -13.55
C VAL A 295 -9.79 14.56 -14.66
N GLY A 296 -9.50 13.26 -14.53
CA GLY A 296 -8.77 12.53 -15.54
C GLY A 296 -8.74 11.01 -15.30
N TYR A 297 -8.22 10.33 -16.28
CA TYR A 297 -7.92 8.89 -16.25
C TYR A 297 -6.64 8.64 -17.04
N GLN A 298 -5.67 7.98 -16.42
CA GLN A 298 -4.42 7.59 -17.06
C GLN A 298 -4.43 6.07 -17.28
N SER A 299 -4.47 5.63 -18.53
CA SER A 299 -4.28 4.21 -18.86
C SER A 299 -2.89 3.72 -18.46
N THR A 300 -2.82 2.47 -18.01
CA THR A 300 -1.59 1.81 -17.60
C THR A 300 -1.39 0.49 -18.35
N GLU A 301 -0.25 -0.14 -18.14
CA GLU A 301 -0.07 -1.56 -18.43
C GLU A 301 -0.95 -2.41 -17.51
N LEU A 302 -1.07 -3.71 -17.82
CA LEU A 302 -2.03 -4.62 -17.21
C LEU A 302 -1.87 -4.77 -15.70
N HIS A 303 -2.99 -4.72 -15.01
CA HIS A 303 -3.18 -4.97 -13.59
C HIS A 303 -2.38 -4.02 -12.67
N PRO A 304 -2.70 -2.70 -12.66
CA PRO A 304 -2.08 -1.70 -11.77
C PRO A 304 -2.51 -1.96 -10.31
N ARG A 305 -1.81 -2.88 -9.62
CA ARG A 305 -2.18 -3.37 -8.28
C ARG A 305 -1.86 -2.39 -7.16
N ASN A 306 -0.75 -1.67 -7.30
CA ASN A 306 -0.26 -0.71 -6.32
C ASN A 306 0.49 0.41 -7.04
N PHE A 307 0.54 1.57 -6.44
CA PHE A 307 1.38 2.66 -6.91
C PHE A 307 1.90 3.49 -5.73
N ALA A 308 2.90 4.30 -5.97
CA ALA A 308 3.44 5.23 -5.00
C ALA A 308 3.74 6.58 -5.65
N LEU A 309 3.51 7.68 -4.92
CA LEU A 309 4.01 9.00 -5.29
C LEU A 309 5.37 9.22 -4.65
N THR A 310 6.27 9.91 -5.35
CA THR A 310 7.50 10.40 -4.74
C THR A 310 7.21 11.43 -3.65
N PRO A 311 8.06 11.56 -2.62
CA PRO A 311 7.85 12.54 -1.55
C PRO A 311 7.70 13.99 -2.04
N ASN A 312 8.41 14.36 -3.11
CA ASN A 312 8.28 15.68 -3.74
C ASN A 312 7.03 15.82 -4.64
N GLY A 313 6.25 14.74 -4.82
CA GLY A 313 5.04 14.72 -5.62
C GLY A 313 5.22 14.84 -7.14
N ARG A 314 6.47 14.78 -7.64
CA ARG A 314 6.76 14.93 -9.09
C ARG A 314 6.42 13.70 -9.92
N TYR A 315 6.54 12.52 -9.31
CA TYR A 315 6.31 11.26 -10.02
C TYR A 315 5.31 10.38 -9.30
N LEU A 316 4.58 9.61 -10.08
CA LEU A 316 3.79 8.47 -9.64
C LEU A 316 4.35 7.23 -10.32
N LEU A 317 4.70 6.20 -9.54
CA LEU A 317 5.18 4.92 -10.04
C LEU A 317 4.11 3.86 -9.82
N CYS A 318 3.70 3.19 -10.88
CA CYS A 318 2.64 2.19 -10.89
C CYS A 318 3.19 0.79 -11.13
N ALA A 319 2.96 -0.12 -10.18
CA ALA A 319 3.28 -1.54 -10.29
C ALA A 319 2.18 -2.27 -11.08
N CYS A 320 2.46 -2.54 -12.33
CA CYS A 320 1.58 -3.24 -13.27
C CYS A 320 1.90 -4.74 -13.23
N ARG A 321 1.21 -5.47 -12.33
CA ARG A 321 1.50 -6.88 -12.01
C ARG A 321 1.60 -7.76 -13.26
N ASP A 322 0.56 -7.77 -14.09
CA ASP A 322 0.47 -8.66 -15.25
C ASP A 322 1.14 -8.06 -16.48
N GLY A 323 1.35 -6.74 -16.51
CA GLY A 323 2.22 -6.06 -17.47
C GLY A 323 3.72 -6.32 -17.24
N ASN A 324 4.09 -6.95 -16.12
CA ASN A 324 5.48 -7.22 -15.74
C ASN A 324 6.37 -5.99 -15.82
N CYS A 325 5.87 -4.86 -15.30
CA CYS A 325 6.61 -3.61 -15.32
C CYS A 325 6.17 -2.64 -14.22
N ILE A 326 7.02 -1.65 -13.98
CA ILE A 326 6.68 -0.45 -13.27
C ILE A 326 6.64 0.69 -14.28
N GLN A 327 5.51 1.38 -14.39
CA GLN A 327 5.41 2.60 -15.17
C GLN A 327 5.66 3.83 -14.30
N VAL A 328 6.53 4.71 -14.74
CA VAL A 328 6.84 5.98 -14.09
C VAL A 328 6.12 7.08 -14.85
N PHE A 329 5.25 7.80 -14.17
CA PHE A 329 4.51 8.94 -14.71
C PHE A 329 5.03 10.23 -14.09
N ALA A 330 5.32 11.23 -14.91
CA ALA A 330 5.47 12.62 -14.45
C ALA A 330 4.09 13.16 -14.06
N ARG A 331 4.01 13.80 -12.90
CA ARG A 331 2.78 14.40 -12.38
C ARG A 331 2.84 15.90 -12.55
N ASP A 332 1.82 16.46 -13.20
CA ASP A 332 1.59 17.89 -13.19
C ASP A 332 0.97 18.32 -11.84
N ALA A 333 1.61 19.21 -11.12
CA ALA A 333 1.18 19.61 -9.78
C ALA A 333 -0.10 20.47 -9.80
N GLU A 334 -0.38 21.21 -10.89
CA GLU A 334 -1.53 22.11 -10.99
C GLU A 334 -2.80 21.41 -11.46
N THR A 335 -2.68 20.50 -12.40
CA THR A 335 -3.81 19.76 -12.97
C THR A 335 -4.03 18.39 -12.36
N GLY A 336 -2.99 17.81 -11.71
CA GLY A 336 -2.96 16.45 -11.21
C GLY A 336 -2.76 15.38 -12.30
N LEU A 337 -2.71 15.78 -13.58
CA LEU A 337 -2.60 14.87 -14.71
C LEU A 337 -1.26 14.15 -14.73
N LEU A 338 -1.24 12.97 -15.33
CA LEU A 338 -0.10 12.08 -15.43
C LEU A 338 0.35 11.94 -16.88
N ALA A 339 1.67 11.91 -17.11
CA ALA A 339 2.26 11.64 -18.41
C ALA A 339 3.35 10.57 -18.26
N ILE A 340 3.33 9.54 -19.13
CA ILE A 340 4.34 8.48 -19.08
C ILE A 340 5.74 9.03 -19.31
N LYS A 341 6.67 8.65 -18.45
CA LYS A 341 8.07 9.05 -18.52
C LYS A 341 8.96 7.89 -18.95
N GLN A 342 8.77 6.72 -18.33
CA GLN A 342 9.51 5.49 -18.63
C GLN A 342 8.77 4.25 -18.13
N THR A 343 9.24 3.09 -18.58
CA THR A 343 8.77 1.78 -18.12
C THR A 343 9.98 0.94 -17.68
N ILE A 344 9.95 0.45 -16.45
CA ILE A 344 10.99 -0.41 -15.87
C ILE A 344 10.48 -1.85 -15.94
N ARG A 345 11.18 -2.75 -16.61
CA ARG A 345 10.81 -4.17 -16.70
C ARG A 345 11.13 -4.87 -15.37
N LEU A 346 10.13 -5.46 -14.77
CA LEU A 346 10.22 -6.23 -13.53
C LEU A 346 9.06 -7.21 -13.46
N ARG A 347 9.34 -8.48 -13.18
CA ARG A 347 8.29 -9.52 -13.13
C ARG A 347 7.37 -9.32 -11.93
N LYS A 348 6.05 -9.34 -12.17
CA LYS A 348 4.97 -9.32 -11.19
C LYS A 348 5.13 -8.30 -10.05
N PRO A 349 5.46 -7.01 -10.31
CA PRO A 349 5.56 -6.02 -9.25
C PRO A 349 4.18 -5.74 -8.65
N VAL A 350 4.08 -5.67 -7.33
CA VAL A 350 2.80 -5.52 -6.62
C VAL A 350 2.81 -4.55 -5.45
N CYS A 351 3.99 -4.06 -5.04
CA CYS A 351 4.12 -3.03 -4.00
C CYS A 351 5.36 -2.17 -4.24
N ILE A 352 5.21 -0.87 -4.19
CA ILE A 352 6.31 0.11 -4.29
C ILE A 352 6.29 0.98 -3.04
N ARG A 353 7.45 1.15 -2.39
CA ARG A 353 7.62 2.10 -1.28
C ARG A 353 8.91 2.86 -1.41
N PHE A 354 8.84 4.15 -1.14
CA PHE A 354 10.01 5.02 -1.01
C PHE A 354 10.39 5.17 0.46
N LYS A 355 11.68 5.13 0.75
CA LYS A 355 12.20 5.54 2.05
C LYS A 355 12.13 7.07 2.11
N ALA A 356 11.36 7.59 3.05
CA ALA A 356 11.40 9.01 3.34
C ALA A 356 12.80 9.38 3.85
N ARG A 357 13.36 10.47 3.36
CA ARG A 357 14.55 11.08 3.98
C ARG A 357 14.08 11.82 5.23
N ASN A 358 14.69 11.49 6.35
CA ASN A 358 14.53 12.26 7.59
C ASN A 358 15.23 13.60 7.46
#